data_1a16396cfb69d7c3385f412f69bf5b19
#
_entry.id   1a16396cfb69d7c3385f412f69bf5b19
#
_cell.length_a   1.000
_cell.length_b   1.000
_cell.length_c   1.000
_cell.angle_alpha   90.00
_cell.angle_beta   90.00
_cell.angle_gamma   90.00
#
_symmetry.space_group_name_H-M   'P 1'
#
loop_
_entity.id
_entity.type
_entity.pdbx_description
1 polymer ?
#
loop_
_entity_poly.entity_id
_entity_poly.type
_entity_poly.pdbx_seq_one_letter_code
_entity_poly.pdbx_strand_id
1 'polypeptide(L)'
;MKLHWMQVYEDSTLSGIKRISDIVDECNYYSMLLVYHSTASDFWIKCANALKKEHKFKYLLAIRTYAISPEYFVMMYRAFNEIQKNRIMFNIVAGDIHSDETCVDDLLINKKDFDTVEKRVNYTREWTKKVLLLLKKYNQNIPEIVMSGASLETLESAALLGDYNLVMMNDYIKSPERFSKCKNRMVSAALIVRETYEEALDVASNIHEPHQIDWTIFGTEEQIIEKIKELKKLGATDLMIRIHGNDDEYYRVHDFVKKHKGVIV
;
A
#
# COMPACT_ATOMS: atom_id res chain seq x y z
N MET A 1 -8.58 -12.24 7.43
CA MET A 1 -8.11 -10.93 6.91
C MET A 1 -6.70 -11.12 6.37
N LYS A 2 -6.40 -10.75 5.12
CA LYS A 2 -5.00 -10.80 4.66
C LYS A 2 -4.21 -9.66 5.29
N LEU A 3 -2.93 -9.91 5.56
CA LEU A 3 -2.01 -8.88 6.05
C LEU A 3 -1.07 -8.45 4.93
N HIS A 4 -0.86 -7.17 4.82
CA HIS A 4 0.05 -6.53 3.89
C HIS A 4 1.04 -5.68 4.66
N TRP A 5 2.25 -5.57 4.16
CA TRP A 5 3.30 -4.73 4.72
C TRP A 5 3.48 -3.47 3.90
N MET A 6 3.63 -2.32 4.53
CA MET A 6 3.99 -1.09 3.86
C MET A 6 5.41 -0.68 4.21
N GLN A 7 6.29 -0.68 3.21
CA GLN A 7 7.64 -0.18 3.36
C GLN A 7 7.64 1.34 3.49
N VAL A 8 8.23 1.87 4.56
CA VAL A 8 8.44 3.30 4.75
C VAL A 8 9.78 3.76 4.16
N TYR A 9 9.96 5.08 4.01
CA TYR A 9 11.08 5.67 3.24
C TYR A 9 12.46 5.36 3.78
N GLU A 10 12.62 5.34 5.10
CA GLU A 10 13.89 5.24 5.81
C GLU A 10 14.68 3.97 5.46
N ASP A 11 13.95 2.88 5.16
CA ASP A 11 14.51 1.60 4.74
C ASP A 11 14.42 1.34 3.24
N SER A 12 14.23 2.36 2.43
CA SER A 12 14.03 2.20 0.98
C SER A 12 15.32 1.92 0.19
N THR A 13 16.43 1.59 0.87
CA THR A 13 17.66 1.13 0.22
C THR A 13 17.54 -0.29 -0.32
N LEU A 14 18.38 -0.70 -1.26
CA LEU A 14 18.40 -2.08 -1.76
C LEU A 14 18.67 -3.12 -0.66
N SER A 15 19.54 -2.80 0.29
CA SER A 15 19.85 -3.65 1.45
C SER A 15 18.68 -3.73 2.45
N GLY A 16 18.03 -2.58 2.72
CA GLY A 16 16.85 -2.50 3.58
C GLY A 16 15.70 -3.33 3.02
N ILE A 17 15.38 -3.19 1.73
CA ILE A 17 14.32 -3.98 1.08
C ILE A 17 14.61 -5.48 1.15
N LYS A 18 15.86 -5.91 0.95
CA LYS A 18 16.25 -7.31 1.05
C LYS A 18 15.99 -7.86 2.47
N ARG A 19 16.45 -7.14 3.49
CA ARG A 19 16.27 -7.50 4.91
C ARG A 19 14.78 -7.61 5.26
N ILE A 20 14.00 -6.59 4.92
CA ILE A 20 12.57 -6.56 5.23
C ILE A 20 11.79 -7.62 4.44
N SER A 21 12.18 -7.90 3.19
CA SER A 21 11.56 -8.98 2.41
C SER A 21 11.67 -10.33 3.11
N ASP A 22 12.79 -10.62 3.76
CA ASP A 22 12.97 -11.86 4.52
C ASP A 22 12.01 -11.94 5.72
N ILE A 23 11.87 -10.84 6.46
CA ILE A 23 10.95 -10.72 7.58
C ILE A 23 9.48 -10.85 7.12
N VAL A 24 9.10 -10.16 6.05
CA VAL A 24 7.76 -10.20 5.46
C VAL A 24 7.40 -11.63 5.03
N ASP A 25 8.37 -12.36 4.46
CA ASP A 25 8.17 -13.76 4.06
C ASP A 25 7.98 -14.69 5.26
N GLU A 26 8.81 -14.54 6.30
CA GLU A 26 8.70 -15.32 7.54
C GLU A 26 7.35 -15.12 8.24
N CYS A 27 6.84 -13.90 8.27
CA CYS A 27 5.53 -13.58 8.84
C CYS A 27 4.37 -13.97 7.93
N ASN A 28 4.65 -14.47 6.70
CA ASN A 28 3.67 -14.85 5.68
C ASN A 28 2.67 -13.71 5.37
N TYR A 29 3.13 -12.50 5.20
CA TYR A 29 2.31 -11.44 4.65
C TYR A 29 1.89 -11.77 3.22
N TYR A 30 0.75 -11.24 2.80
CA TYR A 30 0.26 -11.46 1.44
C TYR A 30 1.02 -10.62 0.42
N SER A 31 1.32 -9.37 0.77
CA SER A 31 2.14 -8.49 -0.06
C SER A 31 2.96 -7.49 0.75
N MET A 32 3.96 -6.92 0.07
CA MET A 32 4.79 -5.82 0.56
C MET A 32 4.67 -4.64 -0.39
N LEU A 33 4.17 -3.49 0.10
CA LEU A 33 4.06 -2.26 -0.67
C LEU A 33 5.41 -1.54 -0.74
N LEU A 34 5.91 -1.33 -1.95
CA LEU A 34 7.02 -0.45 -2.25
C LEU A 34 6.48 0.92 -2.67
N VAL A 35 6.72 1.93 -1.84
CA VAL A 35 6.17 3.26 -2.05
C VAL A 35 6.99 4.03 -3.08
N TYR A 36 6.32 4.74 -3.98
CA TYR A 36 6.95 5.72 -4.85
C TYR A 36 7.29 6.99 -4.05
N HIS A 37 8.52 7.48 -4.22
CA HIS A 37 8.93 8.78 -3.70
C HIS A 37 9.94 9.41 -4.66
N SER A 38 9.74 10.68 -5.00
CA SER A 38 10.56 11.39 -5.99
C SER A 38 12.04 11.49 -5.62
N THR A 39 12.34 11.60 -4.32
CA THR A 39 13.71 11.70 -3.81
C THR A 39 14.37 10.36 -3.48
N ALA A 40 13.60 9.26 -3.56
CA ALA A 40 14.13 7.92 -3.33
C ALA A 40 14.61 7.27 -4.63
N SER A 41 15.49 6.27 -4.51
CA SER A 41 15.90 5.47 -5.66
C SER A 41 14.72 4.68 -6.23
N ASP A 42 14.77 4.44 -7.53
CA ASP A 42 13.70 3.84 -8.32
C ASP A 42 13.20 2.49 -7.76
N PHE A 43 11.90 2.40 -7.51
CA PHE A 43 11.29 1.21 -6.91
C PHE A 43 11.16 0.03 -7.88
N TRP A 44 11.16 0.27 -9.20
CA TRP A 44 11.19 -0.80 -10.20
C TRP A 44 12.49 -1.57 -10.13
N ILE A 45 13.62 -0.84 -10.07
CA ILE A 45 14.96 -1.45 -9.92
C ILE A 45 15.07 -2.22 -8.60
N LYS A 46 14.55 -1.64 -7.50
CA LYS A 46 14.51 -2.30 -6.20
C LYS A 46 13.72 -3.60 -6.24
N CYS A 47 12.52 -3.57 -6.86
CA CYS A 47 11.68 -4.75 -7.01
C CYS A 47 12.35 -5.82 -7.89
N ALA A 48 12.93 -5.44 -9.02
CA ALA A 48 13.64 -6.36 -9.90
C ALA A 48 14.79 -7.08 -9.17
N ASN A 49 15.51 -6.35 -8.31
CA ASN A 49 16.58 -6.95 -7.51
C ASN A 49 16.02 -7.90 -6.43
N ALA A 50 14.93 -7.52 -5.76
CA ALA A 50 14.29 -8.34 -4.73
C ALA A 50 13.64 -9.61 -5.30
N LEU A 51 13.12 -9.58 -6.51
CA LEU A 51 12.54 -10.73 -7.22
C LEU A 51 13.56 -11.82 -7.57
N LYS A 52 14.87 -11.57 -7.45
CA LYS A 52 15.90 -12.62 -7.63
C LYS A 52 15.85 -13.68 -6.53
N LYS A 53 15.28 -13.37 -5.37
CA LYS A 53 15.03 -14.31 -4.29
C LYS A 53 13.59 -14.82 -4.35
N GLU A 54 13.39 -16.11 -4.17
CA GLU A 54 12.06 -16.70 -4.07
C GLU A 54 11.46 -16.39 -2.68
N HIS A 55 10.49 -15.47 -2.66
CA HIS A 55 9.63 -15.18 -1.52
C HIS A 55 8.21 -15.67 -1.82
N LYS A 56 7.39 -15.89 -0.80
CA LYS A 56 5.99 -16.34 -0.96
C LYS A 56 5.02 -15.19 -1.17
N PHE A 57 5.33 -13.99 -0.65
CA PHE A 57 4.50 -12.80 -0.77
C PHE A 57 4.62 -12.13 -2.15
N LYS A 58 3.71 -11.23 -2.47
CA LYS A 58 3.74 -10.40 -3.69
C LYS A 58 4.33 -9.01 -3.41
N TYR A 59 5.05 -8.45 -4.38
CA TYR A 59 5.45 -7.05 -4.35
C TYR A 59 4.30 -6.19 -4.87
N LEU A 60 3.82 -5.26 -4.06
CA LEU A 60 2.80 -4.27 -4.40
C LEU A 60 3.52 -2.95 -4.74
N LEU A 61 3.50 -2.54 -6.00
CA LEU A 61 4.21 -1.34 -6.46
C LEU A 61 3.27 -0.14 -6.52
N ALA A 62 3.62 0.96 -5.85
CA ALA A 62 2.86 2.21 -5.92
C ALA A 62 3.14 2.91 -7.25
N ILE A 63 2.10 3.11 -8.06
CA ILE A 63 2.18 3.70 -9.39
C ILE A 63 1.54 5.08 -9.40
N ARG A 64 2.31 6.08 -9.80
CA ARG A 64 1.82 7.41 -10.18
C ARG A 64 1.54 7.40 -11.69
N THR A 65 0.28 7.42 -12.06
CA THR A 65 -0.12 7.21 -13.46
C THR A 65 0.37 8.31 -14.42
N TYR A 66 0.59 9.52 -13.92
CA TYR A 66 1.16 10.62 -14.69
C TYR A 66 2.68 10.49 -14.95
N ALA A 67 3.37 9.66 -14.15
CA ALA A 67 4.82 9.48 -14.27
C ALA A 67 5.23 8.41 -15.30
N ILE A 68 4.27 7.63 -15.82
CA ILE A 68 4.57 6.51 -16.71
C ILE A 68 3.43 6.31 -17.74
N SER A 69 3.78 6.13 -19.02
CA SER A 69 2.77 5.79 -20.03
C SER A 69 2.25 4.37 -19.85
N PRO A 70 0.99 4.09 -20.22
CA PRO A 70 0.42 2.73 -20.18
C PRO A 70 1.24 1.71 -20.96
N GLU A 71 1.81 2.09 -22.09
CA GLU A 71 2.61 1.24 -22.95
C GLU A 71 3.93 0.86 -22.26
N TYR A 72 4.63 1.83 -21.70
CA TYR A 72 5.89 1.58 -21.00
C TYR A 72 5.65 0.75 -19.73
N PHE A 73 4.57 1.05 -18.99
CA PHE A 73 4.17 0.25 -17.83
C PHE A 73 3.96 -1.23 -18.19
N VAL A 74 3.22 -1.53 -19.26
CA VAL A 74 2.97 -2.90 -19.68
C VAL A 74 4.27 -3.59 -20.15
N MET A 75 5.17 -2.86 -20.79
CA MET A 75 6.49 -3.37 -21.16
C MET A 75 7.31 -3.76 -19.92
N MET A 76 7.35 -2.91 -18.89
CA MET A 76 8.00 -3.19 -17.61
C MET A 76 7.38 -4.40 -16.90
N TYR A 77 6.05 -4.47 -16.82
CA TYR A 77 5.35 -5.60 -16.20
C TYR A 77 5.65 -6.93 -16.88
N ARG A 78 5.74 -6.95 -18.20
CA ARG A 78 6.15 -8.16 -18.94
C ARG A 78 7.55 -8.61 -18.54
N ALA A 79 8.51 -7.69 -18.44
CA ALA A 79 9.87 -8.01 -18.01
C ALA A 79 9.91 -8.59 -16.59
N PHE A 80 9.09 -8.07 -15.66
CA PHE A 80 8.96 -8.67 -14.31
C PHE A 80 8.41 -10.09 -14.36
N ASN A 81 7.41 -10.36 -15.19
CA ASN A 81 6.86 -11.72 -15.33
C ASN A 81 7.84 -12.72 -15.96
N GLU A 82 8.87 -12.24 -16.68
CA GLU A 82 9.98 -13.08 -17.14
C GLU A 82 10.92 -13.47 -15.98
N ILE A 83 11.08 -12.60 -14.97
CA ILE A 83 11.87 -12.91 -13.76
C ILE A 83 11.08 -13.87 -12.87
N GLN A 84 9.88 -13.47 -12.45
CA GLN A 84 8.97 -14.29 -11.63
C GLN A 84 7.50 -14.00 -11.97
N LYS A 85 6.78 -15.02 -12.43
CA LYS A 85 5.36 -14.89 -12.80
C LYS A 85 4.46 -14.63 -11.59
N ASN A 86 3.47 -13.73 -11.76
CA ASN A 86 2.40 -13.47 -10.78
C ASN A 86 2.87 -12.98 -9.41
N ARG A 87 4.05 -12.36 -9.35
CA ARG A 87 4.64 -11.85 -8.09
C ARG A 87 4.39 -10.36 -7.87
N ILE A 88 3.82 -9.68 -8.84
CA ILE A 88 3.60 -8.23 -8.81
C ILE A 88 2.12 -7.92 -8.69
N MET A 89 1.80 -6.99 -7.81
CA MET A 89 0.54 -6.27 -7.69
C MET A 89 0.81 -4.78 -7.92
N PHE A 90 -0.21 -4.01 -8.26
CA PHE A 90 -0.06 -2.57 -8.45
C PHE A 90 -1.00 -1.80 -7.56
N ASN A 91 -0.46 -0.83 -6.82
CA ASN A 91 -1.21 0.18 -6.11
C ASN A 91 -1.28 1.44 -6.98
N ILE A 92 -2.41 1.62 -7.66
CA ILE A 92 -2.66 2.75 -8.54
C ILE A 92 -3.12 3.93 -7.70
N VAL A 93 -2.33 5.01 -7.71
CA VAL A 93 -2.55 6.18 -6.88
C VAL A 93 -2.75 7.40 -7.77
N ALA A 94 -3.87 8.12 -7.60
CA ALA A 94 -4.16 9.34 -8.34
C ALA A 94 -3.23 10.50 -7.96
N GLY A 95 -2.55 10.39 -6.81
CA GLY A 95 -1.59 11.38 -6.32
C GLY A 95 -2.25 12.58 -5.65
N ASP A 96 -1.40 13.34 -4.97
CA ASP A 96 -1.73 14.65 -4.42
C ASP A 96 -0.71 15.66 -4.94
N ILE A 97 -1.18 16.65 -5.68
CA ILE A 97 -0.30 17.70 -6.26
C ILE A 97 0.45 18.47 -5.19
N HIS A 98 -0.17 18.67 -4.02
CA HIS A 98 0.46 19.47 -2.96
C HIS A 98 1.60 18.71 -2.26
N SER A 99 1.47 17.39 -2.10
CA SER A 99 2.53 16.55 -1.54
C SER A 99 3.56 16.09 -2.57
N ASP A 100 3.18 16.06 -3.86
CA ASP A 100 4.03 15.63 -4.97
C ASP A 100 4.53 16.82 -5.82
N GLU A 101 4.57 18.03 -5.28
CA GLU A 101 4.85 19.26 -6.04
C GLU A 101 6.18 19.23 -6.79
N THR A 102 7.23 18.74 -6.16
CA THR A 102 8.53 18.49 -6.78
C THR A 102 8.47 17.47 -7.91
N CYS A 103 7.69 16.42 -7.75
CA CYS A 103 7.51 15.40 -8.78
C CYS A 103 6.82 15.95 -10.04
N VAL A 104 5.82 16.83 -9.86
CA VAL A 104 5.07 17.42 -10.97
C VAL A 104 5.94 18.39 -11.74
N ASP A 105 6.76 19.19 -11.07
CA ASP A 105 7.70 20.11 -11.70
C ASP A 105 8.81 19.37 -12.44
N ASP A 106 9.39 18.34 -11.82
CA ASP A 106 10.47 17.52 -12.41
C ASP A 106 10.01 16.75 -13.65
N LEU A 107 8.74 16.33 -13.70
CA LEU A 107 8.18 15.58 -14.82
C LEU A 107 7.59 16.48 -15.92
N LEU A 108 7.72 17.81 -15.81
CA LEU A 108 7.20 18.80 -16.77
C LEU A 108 5.69 18.62 -17.05
N ILE A 109 4.93 18.15 -16.08
CA ILE A 109 3.50 17.91 -16.21
C ILE A 109 2.76 19.26 -16.08
N ASN A 110 1.79 19.50 -16.94
CA ASN A 110 0.95 20.67 -16.83
C ASN A 110 0.04 20.58 -15.58
N LYS A 111 0.39 21.32 -14.52
CA LYS A 111 -0.37 21.33 -13.25
C LYS A 111 -1.87 21.54 -13.42
N LYS A 112 -2.30 22.32 -14.43
CA LYS A 112 -3.72 22.60 -14.71
C LYS A 112 -4.51 21.35 -15.11
N ASP A 113 -3.84 20.31 -15.62
CA ASP A 113 -4.50 19.06 -16.02
C ASP A 113 -4.77 18.14 -14.82
N PHE A 114 -4.18 18.44 -13.65
CA PHE A 114 -4.22 17.62 -12.44
C PHE A 114 -4.60 18.41 -11.18
N ASP A 115 -5.09 19.66 -11.29
CA ASP A 115 -5.34 20.58 -10.19
C ASP A 115 -6.48 20.14 -9.25
N THR A 116 -7.40 19.26 -9.72
CA THR A 116 -8.49 18.75 -8.90
C THR A 116 -8.39 17.23 -8.71
N VAL A 117 -8.95 16.73 -7.59
CA VAL A 117 -9.05 15.29 -7.33
C VAL A 117 -9.77 14.59 -8.47
N GLU A 118 -10.87 15.16 -8.98
CA GLU A 118 -11.66 14.61 -10.07
C GLU A 118 -10.82 14.42 -11.34
N LYS A 119 -10.06 15.43 -11.77
CA LYS A 119 -9.20 15.33 -12.96
C LYS A 119 -8.14 14.24 -12.78
N ARG A 120 -7.47 14.17 -11.62
CA ARG A 120 -6.48 13.14 -11.34
C ARG A 120 -7.07 11.73 -11.36
N VAL A 121 -8.22 11.54 -10.73
CA VAL A 121 -8.89 10.23 -10.69
C VAL A 121 -9.41 9.84 -12.06
N ASN A 122 -9.97 10.76 -12.85
CA ASN A 122 -10.41 10.48 -14.21
C ASN A 122 -9.24 10.08 -15.12
N TYR A 123 -8.13 10.81 -15.06
CA TYR A 123 -6.91 10.43 -15.79
C TYR A 123 -6.43 9.03 -15.37
N THR A 124 -6.36 8.77 -14.08
CA THR A 124 -5.95 7.48 -13.52
C THR A 124 -6.87 6.34 -13.96
N ARG A 125 -8.18 6.60 -14.02
CA ARG A 125 -9.18 5.65 -14.52
C ARG A 125 -8.96 5.29 -15.99
N GLU A 126 -8.78 6.27 -16.84
CA GLU A 126 -8.53 6.05 -18.28
C GLU A 126 -7.17 5.39 -18.54
N TRP A 127 -6.14 5.81 -17.81
CA TRP A 127 -4.84 5.16 -17.82
C TRP A 127 -4.94 3.68 -17.46
N THR A 128 -5.64 3.34 -16.37
CA THR A 128 -5.83 1.95 -15.92
C THR A 128 -6.60 1.12 -16.93
N LYS A 129 -7.69 1.66 -17.52
CA LYS A 129 -8.41 0.98 -18.62
C LYS A 129 -7.50 0.64 -19.79
N LYS A 130 -6.65 1.60 -20.20
CA LYS A 130 -5.70 1.40 -21.30
C LYS A 130 -4.68 0.32 -20.97
N VAL A 131 -4.16 0.29 -19.75
CA VAL A 131 -3.25 -0.79 -19.28
C VAL A 131 -3.93 -2.15 -19.39
N LEU A 132 -5.17 -2.30 -18.88
CA LEU A 132 -5.92 -3.56 -18.93
C LEU A 132 -6.14 -4.03 -20.38
N LEU A 133 -6.47 -3.12 -21.29
CA LEU A 133 -6.63 -3.42 -22.71
C LEU A 133 -5.30 -3.90 -23.34
N LEU A 134 -4.19 -3.25 -23.02
CA LEU A 134 -2.86 -3.62 -23.52
C LEU A 134 -2.41 -4.97 -22.96
N LEU A 135 -2.62 -5.23 -21.67
CA LEU A 135 -2.32 -6.55 -21.07
C LEU A 135 -3.09 -7.67 -21.77
N LYS A 136 -4.39 -7.47 -22.03
CA LYS A 136 -5.22 -8.41 -22.78
C LYS A 136 -4.71 -8.59 -24.23
N LYS A 137 -4.39 -7.50 -24.91
CA LYS A 137 -3.85 -7.51 -26.29
C LYS A 137 -2.57 -8.34 -26.38
N TYR A 138 -1.70 -8.27 -25.37
CA TYR A 138 -0.44 -9.00 -25.34
C TYR A 138 -0.50 -10.34 -24.61
N ASN A 139 -1.70 -10.87 -24.34
CA ASN A 139 -1.92 -12.14 -23.64
C ASN A 139 -1.17 -12.23 -22.28
N GLN A 140 -1.09 -11.12 -21.58
CA GLN A 140 -0.50 -11.09 -20.23
C GLN A 140 -1.56 -11.38 -19.16
N ASN A 141 -1.14 -12.04 -18.08
CA ASN A 141 -1.97 -12.15 -16.89
C ASN A 141 -2.25 -10.75 -16.34
N ILE A 142 -3.50 -10.50 -15.97
CA ILE A 142 -3.88 -9.25 -15.30
C ILE A 142 -3.40 -9.34 -13.85
N PRO A 143 -2.52 -8.41 -13.40
CA PRO A 143 -2.10 -8.36 -12.00
C PRO A 143 -3.25 -7.91 -11.10
N GLU A 144 -3.17 -8.23 -9.81
CA GLU A 144 -4.09 -7.64 -8.84
C GLU A 144 -3.87 -6.13 -8.74
N ILE A 145 -4.97 -5.39 -8.81
CA ILE A 145 -4.96 -3.92 -8.80
C ILE A 145 -5.56 -3.41 -7.49
N VAL A 146 -4.80 -2.61 -6.78
CA VAL A 146 -5.23 -1.81 -5.64
C VAL A 146 -5.42 -0.37 -6.12
N MET A 147 -6.53 0.25 -5.77
CA MET A 147 -6.77 1.68 -6.02
C MET A 147 -6.86 2.40 -4.68
N SER A 148 -5.98 3.38 -4.47
CA SER A 148 -5.87 4.08 -3.19
C SER A 148 -6.67 5.37 -3.17
N GLY A 149 -7.43 5.58 -2.10
CA GLY A 149 -8.14 6.82 -1.79
C GLY A 149 -9.57 6.60 -1.30
N ALA A 150 -10.13 7.66 -0.71
CA ALA A 150 -11.46 7.69 -0.09
C ALA A 150 -12.47 8.59 -0.82
N SER A 151 -12.07 9.30 -1.90
CA SER A 151 -13.02 10.11 -2.67
C SER A 151 -14.04 9.22 -3.39
N LEU A 152 -15.22 9.77 -3.67
CA LEU A 152 -16.29 9.03 -4.36
C LEU A 152 -15.81 8.49 -5.71
N GLU A 153 -15.10 9.31 -6.48
CA GLU A 153 -14.56 8.98 -7.79
C GLU A 153 -13.54 7.84 -7.72
N THR A 154 -12.71 7.82 -6.65
CA THR A 154 -11.76 6.73 -6.41
C THR A 154 -12.49 5.44 -6.07
N LEU A 155 -13.53 5.50 -5.21
CA LEU A 155 -14.32 4.32 -4.84
C LEU A 155 -15.07 3.72 -6.04
N GLU A 156 -15.64 4.56 -6.91
CA GLU A 156 -16.24 4.10 -8.17
C GLU A 156 -15.21 3.44 -9.10
N SER A 157 -14.01 4.04 -9.19
CA SER A 157 -12.93 3.46 -9.99
C SER A 157 -12.44 2.13 -9.43
N ALA A 158 -12.31 2.03 -8.10
CA ALA A 158 -11.92 0.80 -7.41
C ALA A 158 -12.97 -0.31 -7.59
N ALA A 159 -14.26 0.03 -7.50
CA ALA A 159 -15.35 -0.92 -7.73
C ALA A 159 -15.39 -1.45 -9.17
N LEU A 160 -15.01 -0.62 -10.15
CA LEU A 160 -15.05 -0.94 -11.57
C LEU A 160 -13.80 -1.68 -12.07
N LEU A 161 -12.61 -1.26 -11.63
CA LEU A 161 -11.32 -1.65 -12.23
C LEU A 161 -10.38 -2.33 -11.24
N GLY A 162 -10.59 -2.17 -9.93
CA GLY A 162 -9.72 -2.68 -8.88
C GLY A 162 -10.14 -4.03 -8.33
N ASP A 163 -9.17 -4.76 -7.79
CA ASP A 163 -9.43 -5.90 -6.91
C ASP A 163 -9.55 -5.46 -5.46
N TYR A 164 -8.89 -4.35 -5.09
CA TYR A 164 -8.88 -3.75 -3.75
C TYR A 164 -9.08 -2.24 -3.82
N ASN A 165 -9.73 -1.69 -2.79
CA ASN A 165 -9.56 -0.29 -2.43
C ASN A 165 -8.69 -0.20 -1.18
N LEU A 166 -7.67 0.66 -1.20
CA LEU A 166 -6.79 0.95 -0.07
C LEU A 166 -7.12 2.34 0.49
N VAL A 167 -7.41 2.39 1.78
CA VAL A 167 -7.81 3.61 2.49
C VAL A 167 -7.18 3.68 3.87
N MET A 168 -6.98 4.89 4.40
CA MET A 168 -6.54 5.09 5.78
C MET A 168 -7.63 4.68 6.78
N MET A 169 -7.22 4.14 7.92
CA MET A 169 -8.12 3.62 8.95
C MET A 169 -9.15 4.65 9.43
N ASN A 170 -8.73 5.89 9.68
CA ASN A 170 -9.61 6.95 10.12
C ASN A 170 -10.74 7.29 9.13
N ASP A 171 -10.46 7.26 7.83
CA ASP A 171 -11.46 7.47 6.78
C ASP A 171 -12.41 6.27 6.66
N TYR A 172 -11.87 5.05 6.81
CA TYR A 172 -12.67 3.84 6.77
C TYR A 172 -13.68 3.75 7.93
N ILE A 173 -13.23 4.01 9.16
CA ILE A 173 -14.07 3.90 10.37
C ILE A 173 -15.21 4.93 10.36
N LYS A 174 -14.98 6.14 9.82
CA LYS A 174 -15.99 7.20 9.75
C LYS A 174 -17.22 6.82 8.92
N SER A 175 -17.06 6.01 7.87
CA SER A 175 -18.14 5.68 6.93
C SER A 175 -17.85 4.38 6.19
N PRO A 176 -17.82 3.21 6.89
CA PRO A 176 -17.42 1.93 6.27
C PRO A 176 -18.37 1.47 5.16
N GLU A 177 -19.64 1.89 5.21
CA GLU A 177 -20.67 1.59 4.19
C GLU A 177 -20.32 2.15 2.81
N ARG A 178 -19.58 3.25 2.73
CA ARG A 178 -19.14 3.86 1.45
C ARG A 178 -18.28 2.92 0.62
N PHE A 179 -17.57 1.99 1.28
CA PHE A 179 -16.66 1.04 0.66
C PHE A 179 -17.33 -0.27 0.27
N SER A 180 -18.66 -0.40 0.48
CA SER A 180 -19.41 -1.65 0.29
C SER A 180 -19.37 -2.18 -1.15
N LYS A 181 -19.23 -1.30 -2.15
CA LYS A 181 -19.12 -1.68 -3.57
C LYS A 181 -17.75 -2.20 -3.98
N CYS A 182 -16.70 -1.95 -3.17
CA CYS A 182 -15.36 -2.43 -3.45
C CYS A 182 -15.27 -3.93 -3.13
N LYS A 183 -14.64 -4.70 -4.03
CA LYS A 183 -14.51 -6.16 -3.92
C LYS A 183 -13.76 -6.56 -2.64
N ASN A 184 -12.61 -5.94 -2.39
CA ASN A 184 -11.86 -6.08 -1.16
C ASN A 184 -11.54 -4.68 -0.60
N ARG A 185 -11.56 -4.57 0.74
CA ARG A 185 -11.37 -3.32 1.49
C ARG A 185 -10.12 -3.45 2.34
N MET A 186 -9.05 -2.86 1.83
CA MET A 186 -7.75 -2.84 2.48
C MET A 186 -7.62 -1.57 3.31
N VAL A 187 -7.51 -1.72 4.62
CA VAL A 187 -7.36 -0.61 5.56
C VAL A 187 -5.90 -0.45 5.92
N SER A 188 -5.36 0.76 5.78
CA SER A 188 -3.99 1.09 6.19
C SER A 188 -3.98 1.70 7.58
N ALA A 189 -3.16 1.13 8.46
CA ALA A 189 -2.92 1.63 9.81
C ALA A 189 -1.45 1.49 10.20
N ALA A 190 -0.94 2.44 10.97
CA ALA A 190 0.30 2.23 11.69
C ALA A 190 0.06 1.29 12.88
N LEU A 191 1.09 0.56 13.31
CA LEU A 191 0.96 -0.38 14.42
C LEU A 191 2.07 -0.15 15.45
N ILE A 192 1.68 0.02 16.72
CA ILE A 192 2.58 0.21 17.86
C ILE A 192 2.16 -0.74 18.98
N VAL A 193 3.04 -1.69 19.33
CA VAL A 193 2.80 -2.73 20.34
C VAL A 193 3.65 -2.43 21.58
N ARG A 194 3.02 -2.36 22.78
CA ARG A 194 3.71 -2.16 24.06
C ARG A 194 3.09 -3.05 25.14
N GLU A 195 3.75 -3.11 26.30
CA GLU A 195 3.23 -3.85 27.46
C GLU A 195 2.07 -3.11 28.13
N THR A 196 2.08 -1.77 28.08
CA THR A 196 1.00 -0.94 28.62
C THR A 196 0.45 0.02 27.58
N TYR A 197 -0.79 0.49 27.81
CA TYR A 197 -1.42 1.48 26.95
C TYR A 197 -0.69 2.84 27.01
N GLU A 198 -0.24 3.22 28.19
CA GLU A 198 0.47 4.48 28.44
C GLU A 198 1.79 4.54 27.67
N GLU A 199 2.57 3.46 27.68
CA GLU A 199 3.80 3.36 26.87
C GLU A 199 3.50 3.45 25.38
N ALA A 200 2.44 2.77 24.92
CA ALA A 200 2.06 2.81 23.51
C ALA A 200 1.61 4.21 23.07
N LEU A 201 0.87 4.91 23.94
CA LEU A 201 0.42 6.29 23.70
C LEU A 201 1.60 7.26 23.65
N ASP A 202 2.55 7.13 24.57
CA ASP A 202 3.76 7.97 24.59
C ASP A 202 4.55 7.81 23.30
N VAL A 203 4.77 6.57 22.85
CA VAL A 203 5.45 6.29 21.58
C VAL A 203 4.66 6.85 20.39
N ALA A 204 3.35 6.64 20.34
CA ALA A 204 2.51 7.16 19.27
C ALA A 204 2.56 8.69 19.18
N SER A 205 2.58 9.36 20.32
CA SER A 205 2.63 10.83 20.40
C SER A 205 3.99 11.41 20.01
N ASN A 206 5.07 10.64 20.17
CA ASN A 206 6.43 11.07 19.85
C ASN A 206 6.86 10.73 18.40
N ILE A 207 6.30 9.68 17.79
CA ILE A 207 6.64 9.25 16.42
C ILE A 207 5.78 9.94 15.38
N HIS A 208 4.54 10.28 15.72
CA HIS A 208 3.55 10.78 14.79
C HIS A 208 3.22 12.26 15.01
N GLU A 209 3.01 12.97 13.90
CA GLU A 209 2.29 14.23 13.95
C GLU A 209 0.87 13.99 14.52
N PRO A 210 0.27 14.98 15.26
CA PRO A 210 -1.02 14.78 15.93
C PRO A 210 -2.12 14.18 15.04
N HIS A 211 -2.18 14.55 13.76
CA HIS A 211 -3.16 14.03 12.81
C HIS A 211 -2.91 12.57 12.41
N GLN A 212 -1.74 12.02 12.69
CA GLN A 212 -1.38 10.63 12.35
C GLN A 212 -1.80 9.64 13.42
N ILE A 213 -2.09 10.10 14.63
CA ILE A 213 -2.57 9.23 15.73
C ILE A 213 -3.91 8.58 15.35
N ASP A 214 -4.79 9.30 14.65
CA ASP A 214 -6.13 8.82 14.27
C ASP A 214 -6.12 7.58 13.36
N TRP A 215 -5.02 7.31 12.65
CA TRP A 215 -4.89 6.11 11.83
C TRP A 215 -3.84 5.12 12.37
N THR A 216 -3.47 5.27 13.66
CA THR A 216 -2.55 4.37 14.34
C THR A 216 -3.32 3.44 15.28
N ILE A 217 -3.05 2.15 15.20
CA ILE A 217 -3.48 1.16 16.18
C ILE A 217 -2.34 1.00 17.18
N PHE A 218 -2.56 1.38 18.42
CA PHE A 218 -1.54 1.30 19.47
C PHE A 218 -2.13 0.76 20.77
N GLY A 219 -1.30 0.12 21.59
CA GLY A 219 -1.70 -0.44 22.87
C GLY A 219 -1.01 -1.76 23.18
N THR A 220 -1.61 -2.52 24.10
CA THR A 220 -1.21 -3.89 24.39
C THR A 220 -1.61 -4.83 23.25
N GLU A 221 -1.05 -6.04 23.25
CA GLU A 221 -1.40 -7.06 22.24
C GLU A 221 -2.92 -7.30 22.18
N GLU A 222 -3.60 -7.37 23.34
CA GLU A 222 -5.04 -7.60 23.43
C GLU A 222 -5.83 -6.44 22.83
N GLN A 223 -5.45 -5.19 23.13
CA GLN A 223 -6.11 -3.99 22.60
C GLN A 223 -5.98 -3.91 21.07
N ILE A 224 -4.80 -4.23 20.56
CA ILE A 224 -4.55 -4.28 19.10
C ILE A 224 -5.40 -5.36 18.43
N ILE A 225 -5.48 -6.57 19.02
CA ILE A 225 -6.30 -7.66 18.51
C ILE A 225 -7.79 -7.25 18.48
N GLU A 226 -8.30 -6.61 19.54
CA GLU A 226 -9.68 -6.14 19.56
C GLU A 226 -9.95 -5.08 18.49
N LYS A 227 -9.01 -4.15 18.27
CA LYS A 227 -9.15 -3.15 17.20
C LYS A 227 -9.16 -3.78 15.80
N ILE A 228 -8.32 -4.79 15.54
CA ILE A 228 -8.33 -5.54 14.29
C ILE A 228 -9.66 -6.30 14.12
N LYS A 229 -10.22 -6.90 15.18
CA LYS A 229 -11.53 -7.54 15.14
C LYS A 229 -12.65 -6.54 14.85
N GLU A 230 -12.57 -5.32 15.41
CA GLU A 230 -13.51 -4.23 15.10
C GLU A 230 -13.48 -3.89 13.61
N LEU A 231 -12.30 -3.70 13.02
CA LEU A 231 -12.16 -3.45 11.58
C LEU A 231 -12.74 -4.60 10.74
N LYS A 232 -12.53 -5.86 11.14
CA LYS A 232 -13.18 -7.02 10.49
C LYS A 232 -14.71 -6.95 10.57
N LYS A 233 -15.29 -6.60 11.72
CA LYS A 233 -16.75 -6.44 11.91
C LYS A 233 -17.30 -5.32 11.03
N LEU A 234 -16.55 -4.24 10.82
CA LEU A 234 -16.89 -3.16 9.90
C LEU A 234 -16.73 -3.56 8.42
N GLY A 235 -16.26 -4.77 8.16
CA GLY A 235 -16.16 -5.35 6.82
C GLY A 235 -14.81 -5.13 6.13
N ALA A 236 -13.76 -4.72 6.83
CA ALA A 236 -12.41 -4.72 6.27
C ALA A 236 -11.98 -6.16 5.93
N THR A 237 -11.49 -6.38 4.72
CA THR A 237 -11.03 -7.70 4.25
C THR A 237 -9.53 -7.88 4.43
N ASP A 238 -8.80 -6.76 4.42
CA ASP A 238 -7.34 -6.72 4.40
C ASP A 238 -6.82 -5.60 5.30
N LEU A 239 -5.65 -5.79 5.92
CA LEU A 239 -4.96 -4.80 6.74
C LEU A 239 -3.56 -4.54 6.17
N MET A 240 -3.29 -3.30 5.81
CA MET A 240 -1.97 -2.81 5.42
C MET A 240 -1.29 -2.22 6.65
N ILE A 241 -0.29 -2.92 7.16
CA ILE A 241 0.47 -2.51 8.35
C ILE A 241 1.61 -1.59 7.93
N ARG A 242 1.66 -0.41 8.55
CA ARG A 242 2.78 0.53 8.48
C ARG A 242 3.54 0.46 9.81
N ILE A 243 4.87 0.58 9.74
CA ILE A 243 5.69 0.71 10.94
C ILE A 243 6.53 1.96 10.79
N HIS A 244 6.51 2.79 11.81
CA HIS A 244 7.35 3.96 11.95
C HIS A 244 8.33 3.73 13.10
N GLY A 245 9.56 4.16 12.93
CA GLY A 245 10.60 4.01 13.95
C GLY A 245 11.79 3.19 13.47
N ASN A 246 12.57 2.73 14.43
CA ASN A 246 13.80 1.97 14.20
C ASN A 246 13.55 0.47 14.03
N ASP A 247 14.62 -0.30 13.89
CA ASP A 247 14.59 -1.75 13.73
C ASP A 247 13.87 -2.48 14.88
N ASP A 248 13.94 -1.98 16.11
CA ASP A 248 13.29 -2.60 17.27
C ASP A 248 11.76 -2.58 17.10
N GLU A 249 11.20 -1.51 16.50
CA GLU A 249 9.77 -1.43 16.20
C GLU A 249 9.37 -2.48 15.16
N TYR A 250 10.19 -2.68 14.14
CA TYR A 250 9.95 -3.73 13.14
C TYR A 250 9.89 -5.10 13.77
N TYR A 251 10.88 -5.47 14.60
CA TYR A 251 10.90 -6.78 15.25
C TYR A 251 9.72 -6.96 16.20
N ARG A 252 9.38 -5.94 16.99
CA ARG A 252 8.27 -5.97 17.94
C ARG A 252 6.93 -6.25 17.25
N VAL A 253 6.64 -5.56 16.15
CA VAL A 253 5.42 -5.80 15.37
C VAL A 253 5.46 -7.16 14.67
N HIS A 254 6.61 -7.62 14.21
CA HIS A 254 6.74 -8.95 13.63
C HIS A 254 6.48 -10.06 14.62
N ASP A 255 7.04 -9.97 15.83
CA ASP A 255 6.81 -10.95 16.89
C ASP A 255 5.33 -11.00 17.27
N PHE A 256 4.68 -9.83 17.37
CA PHE A 256 3.23 -9.75 17.55
C PHE A 256 2.47 -10.47 16.43
N VAL A 257 2.79 -10.18 15.16
CA VAL A 257 2.12 -10.82 14.01
C VAL A 257 2.36 -12.33 13.99
N LYS A 258 3.59 -12.79 14.22
CA LYS A 258 3.91 -14.22 14.30
C LYS A 258 3.09 -14.92 15.38
N LYS A 259 3.05 -14.35 16.59
CA LYS A 259 2.35 -14.89 17.77
C LYS A 259 0.84 -14.97 17.56
N HIS A 260 0.24 -13.96 16.94
CA HIS A 260 -1.22 -13.81 16.87
C HIS A 260 -1.81 -14.04 15.48
N LYS A 261 -1.04 -14.55 14.52
CA LYS A 261 -1.48 -14.75 13.14
C LYS A 261 -2.81 -15.51 13.04
N GLY A 262 -2.99 -16.57 13.79
CA GLY A 262 -4.22 -17.39 13.79
C GLY A 262 -5.48 -16.66 14.25
N VAL A 263 -5.32 -15.50 14.92
CA VAL A 263 -6.43 -14.66 15.42
C VAL A 263 -6.69 -13.47 14.50
N ILE A 264 -5.62 -12.89 13.93
CA ILE A 264 -5.70 -11.66 13.13
C ILE A 264 -5.89 -11.90 11.64
N VAL A 265 -5.54 -13.08 11.11
CA VAL A 265 -5.69 -13.48 9.68
C VAL A 265 -7.06 -14.11 9.35
#